data_e7143d6bbae7c4f49ba56cff5940e67a
#
_entry.id   e7143d6bbae7c4f49ba56cff5940e67a
#
_cell.length_a   1.000
_cell.length_b   1.000
_cell.length_c   1.000
_cell.angle_alpha   90.00
_cell.angle_beta   90.00
_cell.angle_gamma   90.00
#
_symmetry.space_group_name_H-M   'P 1'
#
loop_
_entity.id
_entity.type
_entity.pdbx_description
1 polymer ?
#
loop_
_entity_poly.entity_id
_entity_poly.type
_entity_poly.pdbx_seq_one_letter_code
_entity_poly.pdbx_strand_id
1 'polypeptide(L)'
;MNQLLVTLGTKLTERWLNLLVLPGALFLGVLAAGTTLGHAHWHDLPRLGEALDNLTARPALDRAGTAAVTVAAVLLLSSALSLAAQFLGSAVESCWLRESRSAFDHRRRRDRLRAWERLTRERNAAIRTPATPAGEIRRLDRARARIGLVPPSRPTWYGDRLQAAGERVEAVYGLDLDAVWPRLWLILPEPAQRQIEAARASFTASARLGAWSLAYLAVAAWWWPAALIAGGCALVARSRAHESMEALASLVEAAVDVHGRDLAVLVGLEETDAPGPLSQDTGDRLSETFRKAGLFDTDDDPDGR
;
A
#
# COMPACT_ATOMS: atom_id res chain seq x y z
N MET A 1 19.29 -28.96 -19.60
CA MET A 1 18.98 -27.60 -20.09
C MET A 1 17.50 -27.45 -20.50
N ASN A 2 16.90 -28.40 -21.22
CA ASN A 2 15.50 -28.31 -21.64
C ASN A 2 14.46 -28.32 -20.50
N GLN A 3 14.67 -29.05 -19.41
CA GLN A 3 13.73 -29.07 -18.28
C GLN A 3 13.67 -27.72 -17.53
N LEU A 4 14.78 -27.01 -17.39
CA LEU A 4 14.80 -25.67 -16.80
C LEU A 4 14.06 -24.64 -17.65
N LEU A 5 14.23 -24.70 -18.97
CA LEU A 5 13.52 -23.80 -19.90
C LEU A 5 12.01 -24.09 -19.92
N VAL A 6 11.61 -25.36 -19.86
CA VAL A 6 10.19 -25.74 -19.77
C VAL A 6 9.59 -25.29 -18.45
N THR A 7 10.29 -25.49 -17.32
CA THR A 7 9.80 -25.09 -15.98
C THR A 7 9.73 -23.57 -15.85
N LEU A 8 10.70 -22.84 -16.40
CA LEU A 8 10.66 -21.38 -16.46
C LEU A 8 9.53 -20.88 -17.36
N GLY A 9 9.36 -21.52 -18.51
CA GLY A 9 8.28 -21.17 -19.44
C GLY A 9 6.90 -21.37 -18.81
N THR A 10 6.64 -22.49 -18.15
CA THR A 10 5.35 -22.77 -17.48
C THR A 10 5.10 -21.78 -16.32
N LYS A 11 6.06 -21.52 -15.46
CA LYS A 11 5.93 -20.55 -14.37
C LYS A 11 5.71 -19.11 -14.86
N LEU A 12 6.37 -18.71 -15.94
CA LEU A 12 6.18 -17.38 -16.54
C LEU A 12 4.78 -17.28 -17.17
N THR A 13 4.33 -18.33 -17.88
CA THR A 13 2.99 -18.38 -18.47
C THR A 13 1.89 -18.34 -17.40
N GLU A 14 2.02 -19.11 -16.34
CA GLU A 14 1.07 -19.10 -15.22
C GLU A 14 1.01 -17.74 -14.52
N ARG A 15 2.17 -17.12 -14.27
CA ARG A 15 2.23 -15.78 -13.70
C ARG A 15 1.61 -14.71 -14.60
N TRP A 16 1.90 -14.78 -15.89
CA TRP A 16 1.32 -13.86 -16.88
C TRP A 16 -0.18 -14.01 -16.97
N LEU A 17 -0.69 -15.25 -17.06
CA LEU A 17 -2.12 -15.54 -17.08
C LEU A 17 -2.82 -15.03 -15.83
N ASN A 18 -2.30 -15.33 -14.65
CA ASN A 18 -2.95 -14.98 -13.38
C ASN A 18 -2.86 -13.50 -13.04
N LEU A 19 -1.77 -12.82 -13.37
CA LEU A 19 -1.55 -11.43 -12.99
C LEU A 19 -2.02 -10.43 -14.05
N LEU A 20 -2.00 -10.80 -15.32
CA LEU A 20 -2.30 -9.88 -16.41
C LEU A 20 -3.57 -10.26 -17.16
N VAL A 21 -3.73 -11.53 -17.54
CA VAL A 21 -4.86 -11.90 -18.40
C VAL A 21 -6.15 -12.06 -17.61
N LEU A 22 -6.13 -12.78 -16.50
CA LEU A 22 -7.34 -13.12 -15.75
C LEU A 22 -8.12 -11.91 -15.22
N PRO A 23 -7.48 -10.93 -14.54
CA PRO A 23 -8.22 -9.75 -14.06
C PRO A 23 -8.80 -8.92 -15.20
N GLY A 24 -8.04 -8.76 -16.30
CA GLY A 24 -8.50 -8.01 -17.47
C GLY A 24 -9.64 -8.74 -18.20
N ALA A 25 -9.57 -10.07 -18.33
CA ALA A 25 -10.64 -10.87 -18.94
C ALA A 25 -11.93 -10.84 -18.12
N LEU A 26 -11.83 -10.92 -16.78
CA LEU A 26 -12.99 -10.76 -15.89
C LEU A 26 -13.63 -9.39 -16.06
N PHE A 27 -12.82 -8.34 -16.11
CA PHE A 27 -13.33 -6.98 -16.34
C PHE A 27 -14.01 -6.85 -17.70
N LEU A 28 -13.42 -7.38 -18.76
CA LEU A 28 -14.03 -7.40 -20.10
C LEU A 28 -15.36 -8.18 -20.11
N GLY A 29 -15.43 -9.31 -19.42
CA GLY A 29 -16.67 -10.06 -19.25
C GLY A 29 -17.77 -9.26 -18.56
N VAL A 30 -17.44 -8.57 -17.46
CA VAL A 30 -18.38 -7.69 -16.75
C VAL A 30 -18.78 -6.50 -17.62
N LEU A 31 -17.86 -5.91 -18.37
CA LEU A 31 -18.12 -4.80 -19.28
C LEU A 31 -19.05 -5.26 -20.42
N ALA A 32 -18.78 -6.42 -21.03
CA ALA A 32 -19.63 -7.00 -22.08
C ALA A 32 -21.03 -7.31 -21.55
N ALA A 33 -21.15 -7.94 -20.37
CA ALA A 33 -22.44 -8.18 -19.71
C ALA A 33 -23.17 -6.86 -19.43
N GLY A 34 -22.49 -5.87 -18.91
CA GLY A 34 -23.08 -4.56 -18.61
C GLY A 34 -23.61 -3.84 -19.86
N THR A 35 -22.86 -3.89 -20.97
CA THR A 35 -23.28 -3.25 -22.23
C THR A 35 -24.44 -3.98 -22.90
N THR A 36 -24.56 -5.30 -22.73
CA THR A 36 -25.67 -6.10 -23.32
C THR A 36 -26.94 -6.04 -22.50
N LEU A 37 -26.84 -6.05 -21.17
CA LEU A 37 -27.99 -6.09 -20.26
C LEU A 37 -28.52 -4.69 -19.91
N GLY A 38 -27.65 -3.75 -19.71
CA GLY A 38 -28.00 -2.41 -19.25
C GLY A 38 -28.69 -2.40 -17.86
N HIS A 39 -29.22 -1.24 -17.46
CA HIS A 39 -29.87 -1.08 -16.14
C HIS A 39 -31.21 -1.82 -16.04
N ALA A 40 -32.00 -1.81 -17.13
CA ALA A 40 -33.38 -2.32 -17.13
C ALA A 40 -33.47 -3.84 -17.10
N HIS A 41 -32.50 -4.54 -17.65
CA HIS A 41 -32.51 -6.01 -17.84
C HIS A 41 -31.35 -6.68 -17.10
N TRP A 42 -30.91 -6.13 -15.98
CA TRP A 42 -29.72 -6.55 -15.26
C TRP A 42 -29.68 -8.05 -14.87
N HIS A 43 -30.84 -8.71 -14.79
CA HIS A 43 -31.00 -10.12 -14.41
C HIS A 43 -31.44 -11.04 -15.57
N ASP A 44 -31.52 -10.51 -16.80
CA ASP A 44 -31.98 -11.25 -17.98
C ASP A 44 -30.85 -12.14 -18.55
N LEU A 45 -30.62 -13.29 -17.88
CA LEU A 45 -29.64 -14.29 -18.31
C LEU A 45 -29.91 -14.86 -19.71
N PRO A 46 -31.19 -15.13 -20.12
CA PRO A 46 -31.48 -15.54 -21.49
C PRO A 46 -30.95 -14.58 -22.56
N ARG A 47 -31.11 -13.27 -22.35
CA ARG A 47 -30.60 -12.25 -23.26
C ARG A 47 -29.06 -12.26 -23.37
N LEU A 48 -28.37 -12.56 -22.25
CA LEU A 48 -26.92 -12.74 -22.29
C LEU A 48 -26.53 -14.02 -23.08
N GLY A 49 -27.31 -15.11 -22.93
CA GLY A 49 -27.16 -16.33 -23.73
C GLY A 49 -27.33 -16.08 -25.22
N GLU A 50 -28.40 -15.40 -25.61
CA GLU A 50 -28.65 -15.02 -27.04
C GLU A 50 -27.51 -14.14 -27.59
N ALA A 51 -26.97 -13.21 -26.79
CA ALA A 51 -25.85 -12.39 -27.21
C ALA A 51 -24.57 -13.20 -27.42
N LEU A 52 -24.33 -14.21 -26.58
CA LEU A 52 -23.21 -15.16 -26.75
C LEU A 52 -23.40 -16.05 -27.94
N ASP A 53 -24.61 -16.60 -28.15
CA ASP A 53 -24.95 -17.45 -29.32
C ASP A 53 -24.79 -16.64 -30.61
N ASN A 54 -25.25 -15.42 -30.65
CA ASN A 54 -25.07 -14.52 -31.80
C ASN A 54 -23.60 -14.17 -32.06
N LEU A 55 -22.75 -14.11 -31.02
CA LEU A 55 -21.31 -13.91 -31.20
C LEU A 55 -20.65 -15.19 -31.79
N THR A 56 -21.02 -16.36 -31.28
CA THR A 56 -20.46 -17.65 -31.73
C THR A 56 -20.97 -18.07 -33.11
N ALA A 57 -22.20 -17.73 -33.45
CA ALA A 57 -22.82 -18.03 -34.76
C ALA A 57 -22.31 -17.14 -35.93
N ARG A 58 -21.36 -16.22 -35.67
CA ARG A 58 -20.79 -15.38 -36.74
C ARG A 58 -19.93 -16.23 -37.68
N PRO A 59 -20.22 -16.29 -39.01
CA PRO A 59 -19.43 -17.09 -39.95
C PRO A 59 -17.96 -16.73 -40.05
N ALA A 60 -17.61 -15.54 -39.54
CA ALA A 60 -16.22 -15.09 -39.42
C ALA A 60 -15.41 -15.90 -38.40
N LEU A 61 -16.05 -16.45 -37.36
CA LEU A 61 -15.38 -17.23 -36.31
C LEU A 61 -15.20 -18.71 -36.69
N ASP A 62 -15.90 -19.20 -37.70
CA ASP A 62 -15.74 -20.55 -38.21
C ASP A 62 -14.40 -20.77 -38.94
N ARG A 63 -13.71 -19.68 -39.29
CA ARG A 63 -12.37 -19.76 -39.88
C ARG A 63 -11.34 -19.78 -38.78
N ALA A 64 -10.52 -20.81 -38.71
CA ALA A 64 -9.46 -20.98 -37.69
C ALA A 64 -8.55 -19.73 -37.54
N GLY A 65 -8.27 -19.04 -38.65
CA GLY A 65 -7.45 -17.81 -38.61
C GLY A 65 -8.12 -16.64 -37.91
N THR A 66 -9.42 -16.39 -38.15
CA THR A 66 -10.19 -15.33 -37.49
C THR A 66 -10.45 -15.63 -36.02
N ALA A 67 -10.71 -16.89 -35.67
CA ALA A 67 -10.82 -17.31 -34.27
C ALA A 67 -9.50 -17.05 -33.50
N ALA A 68 -8.38 -17.43 -34.08
CA ALA A 68 -7.06 -17.20 -33.48
C ALA A 68 -6.77 -15.70 -33.28
N VAL A 69 -7.08 -14.85 -34.27
CA VAL A 69 -6.91 -13.38 -34.15
C VAL A 69 -7.83 -12.81 -33.08
N THR A 70 -9.07 -13.28 -32.96
CA THR A 70 -10.02 -12.82 -31.92
C THR A 70 -9.51 -13.18 -30.52
N VAL A 71 -9.05 -14.41 -30.31
CA VAL A 71 -8.47 -14.85 -29.05
C VAL A 71 -7.22 -14.00 -28.70
N ALA A 72 -6.33 -13.81 -29.68
CA ALA A 72 -5.14 -12.97 -29.50
C ALA A 72 -5.52 -11.52 -29.13
N ALA A 73 -6.52 -10.95 -29.79
CA ALA A 73 -7.02 -9.61 -29.49
C ALA A 73 -7.60 -9.50 -28.06
N VAL A 74 -8.37 -10.48 -27.61
CA VAL A 74 -8.92 -10.55 -26.24
C VAL A 74 -7.78 -10.66 -25.22
N LEU A 75 -6.78 -11.50 -25.47
CA LEU A 75 -5.62 -11.65 -24.59
C LEU A 75 -4.79 -10.36 -24.50
N LEU A 76 -4.55 -9.71 -25.63
CA LEU A 76 -3.83 -8.43 -25.67
C LEU A 76 -4.61 -7.31 -24.95
N LEU A 77 -5.92 -7.21 -25.19
CA LEU A 77 -6.77 -6.22 -24.56
C LEU A 77 -6.86 -6.46 -23.04
N SER A 78 -7.02 -7.71 -22.60
CA SER A 78 -7.00 -8.09 -21.19
C SER A 78 -5.69 -7.71 -20.52
N SER A 79 -4.56 -7.97 -21.19
CA SER A 79 -3.22 -7.61 -20.69
C SER A 79 -3.04 -6.09 -20.63
N ALA A 80 -3.48 -5.36 -21.66
CA ALA A 80 -3.41 -3.89 -21.68
C ALA A 80 -4.24 -3.25 -20.55
N LEU A 81 -5.45 -3.74 -20.31
CA LEU A 81 -6.31 -3.29 -19.20
C LEU A 81 -5.67 -3.56 -17.84
N SER A 82 -5.04 -4.74 -17.69
CA SER A 82 -4.35 -5.06 -16.43
C SER A 82 -3.10 -4.22 -16.22
N LEU A 83 -2.35 -3.87 -17.27
CA LEU A 83 -1.26 -2.91 -17.19
C LEU A 83 -1.79 -1.51 -16.82
N ALA A 84 -2.87 -1.06 -17.44
CA ALA A 84 -3.51 0.22 -17.09
C ALA A 84 -3.96 0.22 -15.62
N ALA A 85 -4.53 -0.89 -15.11
CA ALA A 85 -4.90 -1.04 -13.71
C ALA A 85 -3.67 -1.03 -12.77
N GLN A 86 -2.51 -1.52 -13.21
CA GLN A 86 -1.26 -1.42 -12.44
C GLN A 86 -0.78 0.04 -12.34
N PHE A 87 -0.78 0.80 -13.44
CA PHE A 87 -0.47 2.24 -13.43
C PHE A 87 -1.45 3.03 -12.55
N LEU A 88 -2.75 2.73 -12.66
CA LEU A 88 -3.74 3.35 -11.79
C LEU A 88 -3.55 2.94 -10.32
N GLY A 89 -3.12 1.70 -10.06
CA GLY A 89 -2.77 1.19 -8.75
C GLY A 89 -1.62 1.98 -8.11
N SER A 90 -0.56 2.28 -8.86
CA SER A 90 0.55 3.11 -8.37
C SER A 90 0.10 4.55 -8.09
N ALA A 91 -0.82 5.10 -8.87
CA ALA A 91 -1.43 6.40 -8.60
C ALA A 91 -2.28 6.38 -7.31
N VAL A 92 -3.05 5.30 -7.07
CA VAL A 92 -3.82 5.08 -5.83
C VAL A 92 -2.86 4.97 -4.63
N GLU A 93 -1.79 4.19 -4.75
CA GLU A 93 -0.75 4.04 -3.73
C GLU A 93 -0.11 5.40 -3.39
N SER A 94 0.30 6.15 -4.41
CA SER A 94 0.84 7.50 -4.25
C SER A 94 -0.15 8.45 -3.58
N CYS A 95 -1.45 8.32 -3.90
CA CYS A 95 -2.51 9.11 -3.27
C CYS A 95 -2.69 8.72 -1.79
N TRP A 96 -2.53 7.44 -1.44
CA TRP A 96 -2.63 6.96 -0.07
C TRP A 96 -1.45 7.37 0.81
N LEU A 97 -0.24 7.48 0.23
CA LEU A 97 0.99 7.82 0.96
C LEU A 97 1.35 9.30 0.89
N ARG A 98 0.67 10.09 0.05
CA ARG A 98 1.08 11.45 -0.22
C ARG A 98 0.96 12.39 0.99
N GLU A 99 1.79 13.40 0.96
CA GLU A 99 1.71 14.55 1.87
C GLU A 99 0.58 15.50 1.52
N SER A 100 0.22 16.37 2.46
CA SER A 100 -0.83 17.39 2.27
C SER A 100 -0.35 18.45 1.29
N ARG A 101 -0.74 18.33 0.01
CA ARG A 101 -0.37 19.30 -1.04
C ARG A 101 -1.55 20.16 -1.53
N SER A 102 -2.79 19.68 -1.38
CA SER A 102 -3.99 20.39 -1.79
C SER A 102 -4.76 20.97 -0.61
N ALA A 103 -5.62 21.97 -0.87
CA ALA A 103 -6.52 22.52 0.14
C ALA A 103 -7.46 21.44 0.74
N PHE A 104 -7.87 20.46 -0.07
CA PHE A 104 -8.66 19.32 0.36
C PHE A 104 -7.87 18.41 1.33
N ASP A 105 -6.60 18.13 1.05
CA ASP A 105 -5.73 17.35 1.91
C ASP A 105 -5.53 18.04 3.26
N HIS A 106 -5.28 19.36 3.25
CA HIS A 106 -5.15 20.17 4.46
C HIS A 106 -6.42 20.17 5.30
N ARG A 107 -7.61 20.21 4.64
CA ARG A 107 -8.90 20.09 5.34
C ARG A 107 -9.05 18.73 5.99
N ARG A 108 -8.80 17.66 5.24
CA ARG A 108 -8.89 16.29 5.72
C ARG A 108 -7.95 16.01 6.89
N ARG A 109 -6.70 16.48 6.80
CA ARG A 109 -5.73 16.41 7.89
C ARG A 109 -6.24 17.13 9.13
N ARG A 110 -6.73 18.38 8.98
CA ARG A 110 -7.28 19.16 10.11
C ARG A 110 -8.46 18.47 10.79
N ASP A 111 -9.36 17.87 10.01
CA ASP A 111 -10.53 17.18 10.57
C ASP A 111 -10.10 15.93 11.35
N ARG A 112 -9.11 15.18 10.85
CA ARG A 112 -8.51 14.03 11.55
C ARG A 112 -7.80 14.48 12.83
N LEU A 113 -7.01 15.54 12.77
CA LEU A 113 -6.31 16.09 13.93
C LEU A 113 -7.30 16.53 15.02
N ARG A 114 -8.34 17.28 14.66
CA ARG A 114 -9.39 17.70 15.61
C ARG A 114 -10.08 16.50 16.27
N ALA A 115 -10.37 15.45 15.50
CA ALA A 115 -10.97 14.24 16.03
C ALA A 115 -10.02 13.52 17.01
N TRP A 116 -8.74 13.44 16.68
CA TRP A 116 -7.69 12.86 17.53
C TRP A 116 -7.51 13.66 18.83
N GLU A 117 -7.41 14.99 18.76
CA GLU A 117 -7.30 15.89 19.91
C GLU A 117 -8.52 15.79 20.83
N ARG A 118 -9.74 15.68 20.25
CA ARG A 118 -10.97 15.49 21.02
C ARG A 118 -10.88 14.21 21.84
N LEU A 119 -10.57 13.06 21.20
CA LEU A 119 -10.46 11.78 21.87
C LEU A 119 -9.32 11.78 22.92
N THR A 120 -8.23 12.49 22.65
CA THR A 120 -7.12 12.66 23.62
C THR A 120 -7.58 13.44 24.84
N ARG A 121 -8.36 14.51 24.66
CA ARG A 121 -8.93 15.27 25.79
C ARG A 121 -9.93 14.44 26.60
N GLU A 122 -10.84 13.72 25.93
CA GLU A 122 -11.80 12.81 26.57
C GLU A 122 -11.09 11.72 27.38
N ARG A 123 -10.07 11.09 26.80
CA ARG A 123 -9.25 10.08 27.48
C ARG A 123 -8.54 10.66 28.70
N ASN A 124 -7.91 11.81 28.58
CA ASN A 124 -7.17 12.45 29.68
C ASN A 124 -8.13 12.90 30.80
N ALA A 125 -9.36 13.33 30.48
CA ALA A 125 -10.40 13.61 31.44
C ALA A 125 -10.85 12.32 32.16
N ALA A 126 -11.05 11.23 31.41
CA ALA A 126 -11.41 9.92 31.98
C ALA A 126 -10.33 9.39 32.95
N ILE A 127 -9.05 9.54 32.63
CA ILE A 127 -7.94 9.15 33.52
C ILE A 127 -7.92 9.96 34.81
N ARG A 128 -8.27 11.26 34.75
CA ARG A 128 -8.28 12.14 35.93
C ARG A 128 -9.50 11.90 36.83
N THR A 129 -10.52 11.19 36.35
CA THR A 129 -11.75 10.89 37.11
C THR A 129 -11.62 9.52 37.75
N PRO A 130 -11.46 9.42 39.10
CA PRO A 130 -11.17 8.16 39.80
C PRO A 130 -12.24 7.08 39.60
N ALA A 131 -13.49 7.48 39.30
CA ALA A 131 -14.62 6.58 39.12
C ALA A 131 -14.74 6.02 37.70
N THR A 132 -13.87 6.40 36.75
CA THR A 132 -13.97 5.95 35.36
C THR A 132 -13.53 4.50 35.22
N PRO A 133 -14.38 3.60 34.68
CA PRO A 133 -14.01 2.21 34.47
C PRO A 133 -12.81 2.08 33.52
N ALA A 134 -11.86 1.20 33.82
CA ALA A 134 -10.70 0.93 32.95
C ALA A 134 -11.10 0.48 31.52
N GLY A 135 -12.29 -0.10 31.35
CA GLY A 135 -12.88 -0.45 30.05
C GLY A 135 -13.16 0.75 29.16
N GLU A 136 -13.61 1.86 29.74
CA GLU A 136 -13.88 3.11 29.02
C GLU A 136 -12.58 3.78 28.55
N ILE A 137 -11.56 3.83 29.40
CA ILE A 137 -10.24 4.35 29.04
C ILE A 137 -9.67 3.54 27.87
N ARG A 138 -9.71 2.21 27.95
CA ARG A 138 -9.28 1.33 26.83
C ARG A 138 -10.09 1.54 25.55
N ARG A 139 -11.38 1.86 25.66
CA ARG A 139 -12.23 2.17 24.49
C ARG A 139 -11.78 3.46 23.83
N LEU A 140 -11.52 4.49 24.60
CA LEU A 140 -11.02 5.79 24.12
C LEU A 140 -9.62 5.67 23.50
N ASP A 141 -8.72 4.89 24.12
CA ASP A 141 -7.40 4.59 23.55
C ASP A 141 -7.49 3.91 22.19
N ARG A 142 -8.35 2.89 22.06
CA ARG A 142 -8.57 2.21 20.77
C ARG A 142 -9.20 3.14 19.73
N ALA A 143 -10.16 3.97 20.14
CA ALA A 143 -10.77 4.94 19.22
C ALA A 143 -9.76 5.97 18.71
N ARG A 144 -8.87 6.46 19.58
CA ARG A 144 -7.78 7.36 19.22
C ARG A 144 -6.77 6.67 18.30
N ALA A 145 -6.33 5.46 18.64
CA ALA A 145 -5.38 4.68 17.85
C ALA A 145 -5.88 4.37 16.42
N ARG A 146 -7.21 4.24 16.23
CA ARG A 146 -7.81 4.10 14.89
C ARG A 146 -7.65 5.34 14.02
N ILE A 147 -7.48 6.53 14.60
CA ILE A 147 -7.22 7.77 13.86
C ILE A 147 -5.73 7.91 13.59
N GLY A 148 -4.88 7.64 14.58
CA GLY A 148 -3.43 7.67 14.49
C GLY A 148 -2.79 7.37 15.83
N LEU A 149 -1.63 6.71 15.82
CA LEU A 149 -0.82 6.45 17.03
C LEU A 149 -0.19 7.75 17.57
N VAL A 150 0.18 8.63 16.64
CA VAL A 150 0.69 10.00 16.87
C VAL A 150 -0.32 11.02 16.32
N PRO A 151 -0.17 12.34 16.62
CA PRO A 151 -1.03 13.37 16.01
C PRO A 151 -0.98 13.31 14.49
N PRO A 152 -2.13 13.24 13.78
CA PRO A 152 -2.16 13.12 12.34
C PRO A 152 -1.48 14.29 11.62
N SER A 153 -0.45 13.99 10.83
CA SER A 153 0.30 14.93 10.00
C SER A 153 -0.06 14.82 8.52
N ARG A 154 -0.64 13.69 8.09
CA ARG A 154 -1.01 13.39 6.69
C ARG A 154 -2.52 13.28 6.49
N PRO A 155 -3.01 13.43 5.23
CA PRO A 155 -4.45 13.37 4.94
C PRO A 155 -5.02 11.96 5.04
N THR A 156 -4.17 10.93 4.99
CA THR A 156 -4.56 9.52 5.03
C THR A 156 -4.00 8.82 6.25
N TRP A 157 -4.68 7.76 6.67
CA TRP A 157 -4.21 6.91 7.77
C TRP A 157 -2.93 6.15 7.39
N TYR A 158 -2.80 5.72 6.12
CA TYR A 158 -1.63 4.96 5.65
C TYR A 158 -0.34 5.78 5.70
N GLY A 159 -0.40 7.01 5.22
CA GLY A 159 0.74 7.93 5.29
C GLY A 159 1.14 8.25 6.73
N ASP A 160 0.15 8.51 7.61
CA ASP A 160 0.42 8.74 9.04
C ASP A 160 1.00 7.51 9.73
N ARG A 161 0.53 6.29 9.40
CA ARG A 161 1.03 5.07 10.07
C ARG A 161 2.49 4.81 9.75
N LEU A 162 2.89 5.03 8.50
CA LEU A 162 4.30 4.89 8.10
C LEU A 162 5.17 5.98 8.74
N GLN A 163 4.69 7.23 8.73
CA GLN A 163 5.40 8.35 9.36
C GLN A 163 5.51 8.17 10.88
N ALA A 164 4.44 7.68 11.54
CA ALA A 164 4.46 7.40 12.97
C ALA A 164 5.52 6.37 13.36
N ALA A 165 5.85 5.42 12.49
CA ALA A 165 6.94 4.48 12.73
C ALA A 165 8.29 5.23 12.77
N GLY A 166 8.54 6.11 11.81
CA GLY A 166 9.74 6.95 11.80
C GLY A 166 9.84 7.87 13.02
N GLU A 167 8.75 8.62 13.34
CA GLU A 167 8.72 9.52 14.51
C GLU A 167 8.94 8.79 15.85
N ARG A 168 8.44 7.55 15.96
CA ARG A 168 8.66 6.74 17.18
C ARG A 168 10.09 6.24 17.26
N VAL A 169 10.67 5.81 16.17
CA VAL A 169 12.08 5.42 16.09
C VAL A 169 12.99 6.60 16.44
N GLU A 170 12.71 7.78 15.89
CA GLU A 170 13.44 9.01 16.19
C GLU A 170 13.30 9.41 17.67
N ALA A 171 12.09 9.37 18.22
CA ALA A 171 11.83 9.71 19.62
C ALA A 171 12.50 8.76 20.63
N VAL A 172 12.64 7.49 20.29
CA VAL A 172 13.21 6.46 21.18
C VAL A 172 14.73 6.37 21.03
N TYR A 173 15.22 6.40 19.78
CA TYR A 173 16.61 6.08 19.46
C TYR A 173 17.40 7.25 18.86
N GLY A 174 16.80 8.41 18.57
CA GLY A 174 17.47 9.51 17.85
C GLY A 174 17.77 9.18 16.39
N LEU A 175 17.19 8.08 15.84
CA LEU A 175 17.47 7.62 14.51
C LEU A 175 16.55 8.27 13.47
N ASP A 176 17.15 9.01 12.53
CA ASP A 176 16.48 9.41 11.29
C ASP A 176 16.34 8.20 10.37
N LEU A 177 15.12 7.66 10.31
CA LEU A 177 14.84 6.45 9.55
C LEU A 177 15.18 6.61 8.06
N ASP A 178 14.92 7.77 7.45
CA ASP A 178 15.19 8.02 6.04
C ASP A 178 16.70 7.96 5.73
N ALA A 179 17.53 8.48 6.61
CA ALA A 179 18.97 8.45 6.48
C ALA A 179 19.57 7.05 6.77
N VAL A 180 19.02 6.34 7.76
CA VAL A 180 19.60 5.09 8.29
C VAL A 180 19.08 3.86 7.54
N TRP A 181 17.84 3.86 7.08
CA TRP A 181 17.16 2.71 6.50
C TRP A 181 17.91 1.99 5.37
N PRO A 182 18.48 2.68 4.35
CA PRO A 182 19.20 1.99 3.28
C PRO A 182 20.40 1.16 3.78
N ARG A 183 21.06 1.60 4.87
CA ARG A 183 22.21 0.92 5.47
C ARG A 183 21.76 -0.22 6.35
N LEU A 184 20.74 0.02 7.15
CA LEU A 184 20.10 -1.01 7.97
C LEU A 184 19.61 -2.18 7.08
N TRP A 185 18.98 -1.86 5.95
CA TRP A 185 18.51 -2.86 4.98
C TRP A 185 19.62 -3.82 4.53
N LEU A 186 20.84 -3.32 4.32
CA LEU A 186 21.96 -4.14 3.85
C LEU A 186 22.46 -5.17 4.87
N ILE A 187 22.22 -4.94 6.15
CA ILE A 187 22.61 -5.84 7.24
C ILE A 187 21.49 -6.73 7.76
N LEU A 188 20.23 -6.42 7.38
CA LEU A 188 19.09 -7.24 7.79
C LEU A 188 19.23 -8.67 7.29
N PRO A 189 18.93 -9.68 8.12
CA PRO A 189 18.86 -11.08 7.68
C PRO A 189 17.80 -11.24 6.56
N GLU A 190 18.12 -12.12 5.60
CA GLU A 190 17.24 -12.39 4.45
C GLU A 190 15.78 -12.74 4.82
N PRO A 191 15.49 -13.49 5.92
CA PRO A 191 14.11 -13.72 6.35
C PRO A 191 13.37 -12.44 6.73
N ALA A 192 14.04 -11.47 7.38
CA ALA A 192 13.43 -10.19 7.76
C ALA A 192 13.16 -9.33 6.51
N GLN A 193 14.12 -9.24 5.59
CA GLN A 193 13.95 -8.56 4.31
C GLN A 193 12.75 -9.12 3.55
N ARG A 194 12.62 -10.46 3.43
CA ARG A 194 11.47 -11.09 2.74
C ARG A 194 10.13 -10.77 3.38
N GLN A 195 10.05 -10.68 4.72
CA GLN A 195 8.79 -10.32 5.40
C GLN A 195 8.38 -8.88 5.12
N ILE A 196 9.35 -7.95 5.16
CA ILE A 196 9.13 -6.53 4.86
C ILE A 196 8.69 -6.36 3.38
N GLU A 197 9.39 -7.03 2.46
CA GLU A 197 9.03 -7.03 1.03
C GLU A 197 7.63 -7.61 0.78
N ALA A 198 7.27 -8.70 1.47
CA ALA A 198 5.95 -9.30 1.37
C ALA A 198 4.84 -8.37 1.88
N ALA A 199 5.07 -7.67 3.00
CA ALA A 199 4.14 -6.67 3.52
C ALA A 199 3.96 -5.50 2.54
N ARG A 200 5.06 -4.98 1.97
CA ARG A 200 5.04 -3.94 0.95
C ARG A 200 4.32 -4.39 -0.32
N ALA A 201 4.63 -5.58 -0.82
CA ALA A 201 3.97 -6.16 -2.00
C ALA A 201 2.46 -6.35 -1.78
N SER A 202 2.04 -6.75 -0.58
CA SER A 202 0.62 -6.86 -0.19
C SER A 202 -0.08 -5.50 -0.19
N PHE A 203 0.58 -4.44 0.29
CA PHE A 203 0.05 -3.08 0.24
C PHE A 203 -0.14 -2.60 -1.19
N THR A 204 0.86 -2.77 -2.06
CA THR A 204 0.79 -2.43 -3.49
C THR A 204 -0.29 -3.24 -4.22
N ALA A 205 -0.46 -4.54 -3.88
CA ALA A 205 -1.54 -5.36 -4.43
C ALA A 205 -2.93 -4.85 -4.01
N SER A 206 -3.05 -4.35 -2.79
CA SER A 206 -4.29 -3.73 -2.28
C SER A 206 -4.62 -2.44 -3.01
N ALA A 207 -3.62 -1.60 -3.34
CA ALA A 207 -3.81 -0.40 -4.15
C ALA A 207 -4.28 -0.74 -5.58
N ARG A 208 -3.73 -1.81 -6.18
CA ARG A 208 -4.20 -2.33 -7.49
C ARG A 208 -5.65 -2.80 -7.43
N LEU A 209 -6.05 -3.48 -6.36
CA LEU A 209 -7.47 -3.86 -6.16
C LEU A 209 -8.36 -2.62 -6.01
N GLY A 210 -7.87 -1.56 -5.36
CA GLY A 210 -8.53 -0.25 -5.32
C GLY A 210 -8.72 0.37 -6.70
N ALA A 211 -7.71 0.24 -7.59
CA ALA A 211 -7.82 0.68 -8.98
C ALA A 211 -8.90 -0.09 -9.74
N TRP A 212 -8.98 -1.42 -9.58
CA TRP A 212 -10.06 -2.23 -10.14
C TRP A 212 -11.44 -1.81 -9.62
N SER A 213 -11.55 -1.46 -8.33
CA SER A 213 -12.79 -0.91 -7.77
C SER A 213 -13.25 0.34 -8.54
N LEU A 214 -12.34 1.27 -8.85
CA LEU A 214 -12.66 2.46 -9.64
C LEU A 214 -13.07 2.12 -11.08
N ALA A 215 -12.41 1.13 -11.70
CA ALA A 215 -12.77 0.65 -13.02
C ALA A 215 -14.20 0.05 -13.06
N TYR A 216 -14.54 -0.82 -12.09
CA TYR A 216 -15.91 -1.35 -11.97
C TYR A 216 -16.93 -0.29 -11.61
N LEU A 217 -16.57 0.74 -10.85
CA LEU A 217 -17.44 1.87 -10.55
C LEU A 217 -17.77 2.66 -11.83
N ALA A 218 -16.83 2.78 -12.77
CA ALA A 218 -17.11 3.38 -14.06
C ALA A 218 -18.11 2.55 -14.87
N VAL A 219 -18.02 1.20 -14.85
CA VAL A 219 -19.00 0.31 -15.50
C VAL A 219 -20.39 0.43 -14.84
N ALA A 220 -20.46 0.74 -13.57
CA ALA A 220 -21.71 0.92 -12.84
C ALA A 220 -22.60 2.04 -13.41
N ALA A 221 -22.03 2.98 -14.16
CA ALA A 221 -22.77 4.01 -14.87
C ALA A 221 -23.75 3.42 -15.91
N TRP A 222 -23.45 2.24 -16.46
CA TRP A 222 -24.31 1.54 -17.43
C TRP A 222 -25.02 0.32 -16.83
N TRP A 223 -24.41 -0.31 -15.83
CA TRP A 223 -24.92 -1.54 -15.22
C TRP A 223 -24.71 -1.51 -13.71
N TRP A 224 -25.78 -1.18 -12.97
CA TRP A 224 -25.69 -0.97 -11.54
C TRP A 224 -25.10 -2.16 -10.72
N PRO A 225 -25.23 -3.48 -11.14
CA PRO A 225 -24.60 -4.55 -10.36
C PRO A 225 -23.08 -4.47 -10.30
N ALA A 226 -22.44 -3.79 -11.27
CA ALA A 226 -20.99 -3.50 -11.20
C ALA A 226 -20.62 -2.63 -9.98
N ALA A 227 -21.57 -1.85 -9.43
CA ALA A 227 -21.35 -1.10 -8.19
C ALA A 227 -21.16 -2.03 -6.98
N LEU A 228 -21.82 -3.18 -6.95
CA LEU A 228 -21.64 -4.18 -5.89
C LEU A 228 -20.23 -4.79 -5.98
N ILE A 229 -19.78 -5.11 -7.19
CA ILE A 229 -18.41 -5.59 -7.44
C ILE A 229 -17.39 -4.53 -7.01
N ALA A 230 -17.61 -3.28 -7.43
CA ALA A 230 -16.78 -2.15 -7.05
C ALA A 230 -16.71 -1.97 -5.52
N GLY A 231 -17.86 -2.02 -4.85
CA GLY A 231 -17.95 -1.95 -3.38
C GLY A 231 -17.21 -3.08 -2.68
N GLY A 232 -17.40 -4.32 -3.15
CA GLY A 232 -16.68 -5.49 -2.64
C GLY A 232 -15.16 -5.35 -2.81
N CYS A 233 -14.70 -4.95 -4.01
CA CYS A 233 -13.28 -4.69 -4.26
C CYS A 233 -12.73 -3.57 -3.37
N ALA A 234 -13.49 -2.47 -3.18
CA ALA A 234 -13.09 -1.35 -2.33
C ALA A 234 -12.94 -1.76 -0.86
N LEU A 235 -13.90 -2.55 -0.34
CA LEU A 235 -13.86 -3.05 1.05
C LEU A 235 -12.66 -3.97 1.28
N VAL A 236 -12.43 -4.93 0.36
CA VAL A 236 -11.28 -5.85 0.45
C VAL A 236 -9.96 -5.10 0.27
N ALA A 237 -9.88 -4.16 -0.68
CA ALA A 237 -8.70 -3.33 -0.88
C ALA A 237 -8.37 -2.53 0.39
N ARG A 238 -9.39 -1.92 1.02
CA ARG A 238 -9.22 -1.14 2.25
C ARG A 238 -8.76 -1.99 3.44
N SER A 239 -9.38 -3.16 3.68
CA SER A 239 -8.99 -4.02 4.82
C SER A 239 -7.58 -4.55 4.65
N ARG A 240 -7.24 -5.08 3.46
CA ARG A 240 -5.90 -5.60 3.16
C ARG A 240 -4.83 -4.51 3.21
N ALA A 241 -5.12 -3.31 2.69
CA ALA A 241 -4.21 -2.18 2.78
C ALA A 241 -3.95 -1.77 4.23
N HIS A 242 -4.99 -1.82 5.09
CA HIS A 242 -4.83 -1.51 6.52
C HIS A 242 -3.94 -2.53 7.22
N GLU A 243 -4.20 -3.81 7.03
CA GLU A 243 -3.43 -4.91 7.62
C GLU A 243 -1.97 -4.91 7.14
N SER A 244 -1.75 -4.74 5.83
CA SER A 244 -0.40 -4.75 5.26
C SER A 244 0.42 -3.52 5.64
N MET A 245 -0.21 -2.34 5.79
CA MET A 245 0.48 -1.13 6.26
C MET A 245 0.85 -1.25 7.75
N GLU A 246 -0.05 -1.80 8.58
CA GLU A 246 0.24 -2.06 9.98
C GLU A 246 1.41 -3.05 10.13
N ALA A 247 1.37 -4.16 9.37
CA ALA A 247 2.45 -5.12 9.35
C ALA A 247 3.78 -4.50 8.89
N LEU A 248 3.75 -3.71 7.80
CA LEU A 248 4.94 -3.05 7.27
C LEU A 248 5.57 -2.10 8.30
N ALA A 249 4.75 -1.24 8.90
CA ALA A 249 5.23 -0.27 9.88
C ALA A 249 5.79 -0.97 11.13
N SER A 250 5.11 -2.02 11.63
CA SER A 250 5.59 -2.81 12.77
C SER A 250 6.89 -3.56 12.47
N LEU A 251 7.05 -4.10 11.25
CA LEU A 251 8.29 -4.77 10.85
C LEU A 251 9.46 -3.79 10.71
N VAL A 252 9.20 -2.57 10.25
CA VAL A 252 10.22 -1.51 10.17
C VAL A 252 10.68 -1.11 11.57
N GLU A 253 9.74 -0.88 12.50
CA GLU A 253 10.07 -0.60 13.91
C GLU A 253 10.87 -1.75 14.53
N ALA A 254 10.42 -3.00 14.37
CA ALA A 254 11.10 -4.19 14.90
C ALA A 254 12.51 -4.40 14.30
N ALA A 255 12.70 -4.07 13.03
CA ALA A 255 14.01 -4.13 12.38
C ALA A 255 15.01 -3.17 13.03
N VAL A 256 14.56 -1.97 13.40
CA VAL A 256 15.39 -1.02 14.14
C VAL A 256 15.63 -1.47 15.57
N ASP A 257 14.59 -1.96 16.27
CA ASP A 257 14.69 -2.42 17.67
C ASP A 257 15.75 -3.56 17.81
N VAL A 258 15.82 -4.44 16.81
CA VAL A 258 16.69 -5.63 16.85
C VAL A 258 18.08 -5.35 16.25
N HIS A 259 18.16 -4.63 15.14
CA HIS A 259 19.38 -4.47 14.34
C HIS A 259 19.95 -3.05 14.31
N GLY A 260 19.28 -2.08 14.90
CA GLY A 260 19.78 -0.69 14.93
C GLY A 260 21.16 -0.58 15.60
N ARG A 261 21.38 -1.35 16.65
CA ARG A 261 22.67 -1.42 17.33
C ARG A 261 23.75 -2.13 16.50
N ASP A 262 23.41 -3.21 15.83
CA ASP A 262 24.37 -3.93 14.95
C ASP A 262 24.94 -2.98 13.91
N LEU A 263 24.13 -2.07 13.39
CA LEU A 263 24.59 -1.04 12.46
C LEU A 263 25.56 -0.05 13.14
N ALA A 264 25.29 0.40 14.35
CA ALA A 264 26.16 1.31 15.09
C ALA A 264 27.54 0.68 15.38
N VAL A 265 27.56 -0.62 15.73
CA VAL A 265 28.79 -1.40 15.92
C VAL A 265 29.57 -1.52 14.61
N LEU A 266 28.92 -1.84 13.50
CA LEU A 266 29.56 -1.96 12.18
C LEU A 266 30.23 -0.66 11.71
N VAL A 267 29.66 0.50 12.09
CA VAL A 267 30.21 1.82 11.75
C VAL A 267 31.26 2.29 12.76
N GLY A 268 31.45 1.56 13.87
CA GLY A 268 32.43 1.86 14.91
C GLY A 268 32.00 3.00 15.87
N LEU A 269 30.69 3.25 15.96
CA LEU A 269 30.13 4.23 16.90
C LEU A 269 29.79 3.60 18.26
N GLU A 270 29.75 2.29 18.36
CA GLU A 270 29.48 1.54 19.58
C GLU A 270 30.35 0.30 19.69
N GLU A 271 30.66 -0.13 20.92
CA GLU A 271 31.43 -1.35 21.19
C GLU A 271 30.55 -2.58 21.10
N THR A 272 31.11 -3.69 20.64
CA THR A 272 30.38 -4.97 20.43
C THR A 272 29.79 -5.50 21.74
N ASP A 273 30.49 -5.31 22.88
CA ASP A 273 30.11 -5.85 24.19
C ASP A 273 29.33 -4.86 25.07
N ALA A 274 28.98 -3.68 24.59
CA ALA A 274 28.21 -2.71 25.37
C ALA A 274 26.80 -3.27 25.66
N PRO A 275 26.27 -3.23 26.88
CA PRO A 275 24.97 -3.79 27.23
C PRO A 275 23.81 -2.86 26.86
N GLY A 276 22.67 -3.42 26.46
CA GLY A 276 21.41 -2.70 26.30
C GLY A 276 21.03 -2.35 24.85
N PRO A 277 19.89 -1.69 24.65
CA PRO A 277 19.45 -1.19 23.35
C PRO A 277 20.32 -0.02 22.88
N LEU A 278 20.18 0.35 21.60
CA LEU A 278 20.82 1.55 21.05
C LEU A 278 20.47 2.79 21.87
N SER A 279 21.49 3.59 22.25
CA SER A 279 21.28 4.84 22.97
C SER A 279 20.84 5.95 22.00
N GLN A 280 20.10 6.94 22.52
CA GLN A 280 19.66 8.08 21.71
C GLN A 280 20.85 8.88 21.16
N ASP A 281 21.89 9.12 21.97
CA ASP A 281 23.12 9.80 21.55
C ASP A 281 23.83 9.08 20.39
N THR A 282 23.95 7.75 20.47
CA THR A 282 24.54 6.95 19.39
C THR A 282 23.68 7.02 18.12
N GLY A 283 22.34 7.02 18.25
CA GLY A 283 21.42 7.15 17.14
C GLY A 283 21.49 8.50 16.44
N ASP A 284 21.58 9.59 17.20
CA ASP A 284 21.77 10.95 16.65
C ASP A 284 23.08 11.03 15.85
N ARG A 285 24.18 10.54 16.40
CA ARG A 285 25.49 10.48 15.71
C ARG A 285 25.46 9.63 14.45
N LEU A 286 24.76 8.51 14.48
CA LEU A 286 24.59 7.63 13.33
C LEU A 286 23.79 8.34 12.22
N SER A 287 22.73 9.04 12.60
CA SER A 287 21.89 9.83 11.69
C SER A 287 22.68 10.96 11.03
N GLU A 288 23.47 11.72 11.80
CA GLU A 288 24.36 12.76 11.28
C GLU A 288 25.40 12.21 10.32
N THR A 289 26.05 11.10 10.68
CA THR A 289 27.04 10.42 9.83
C THR A 289 26.46 10.05 8.47
N PHE A 290 25.20 9.61 8.42
CA PHE A 290 24.57 9.16 7.17
C PHE A 290 23.88 10.27 6.38
N ARG A 291 23.48 11.36 7.02
CA ARG A 291 22.97 12.55 6.31
C ARG A 291 24.04 13.20 5.45
N LYS A 292 25.34 13.06 5.79
CA LYS A 292 26.48 13.71 5.11
C LYS A 292 26.32 15.22 4.96
N ALA A 293 25.48 15.85 5.79
CA ALA A 293 25.16 17.27 5.69
C ALA A 293 26.38 18.17 5.96
N GLY A 294 27.23 17.79 6.90
CA GLY A 294 28.41 18.55 7.28
C GLY A 294 29.54 18.63 6.22
N LEU A 295 29.42 17.89 5.11
CA LEU A 295 30.41 17.98 4.02
C LEU A 295 30.15 19.17 3.06
N PHE A 296 28.98 19.79 3.16
CA PHE A 296 28.57 20.91 2.29
C PHE A 296 28.36 22.22 3.07
N ASP A 297 28.41 22.17 4.41
CA ASP A 297 28.47 23.34 5.30
C ASP A 297 29.94 23.74 5.52
N THR A 298 30.69 23.87 4.43
CA THR A 298 31.89 24.69 4.48
C THR A 298 31.41 26.13 4.49
N ASP A 299 31.36 26.73 5.67
CA ASP A 299 31.57 28.15 5.86
C ASP A 299 32.91 28.48 5.23
N ASP A 300 32.89 28.69 3.91
CA ASP A 300 33.84 29.54 3.25
C ASP A 300 33.48 30.98 3.65
N ASP A 301 33.83 31.36 4.85
CA ASP A 301 34.15 32.74 5.16
C ASP A 301 35.65 32.91 5.05
N PRO A 302 36.19 33.27 3.86
CA PRO A 302 37.63 33.53 3.69
C PRO A 302 38.02 34.96 4.02
N ASP A 303 37.19 35.79 4.62
CA ASP A 303 37.54 37.20 4.90
C ASP A 303 37.16 37.67 6.32
N GLY A 304 37.80 37.05 7.29
CA GLY A 304 38.08 37.72 8.56
C GLY A 304 39.28 38.63 8.44
N ARG A 305 39.18 39.74 7.67
CA ARG A 305 40.08 40.88 7.81
C ARG A 305 39.39 42.19 7.48
#